data_b6eed7487ece9af9a24eb7c53ea71a1c
#
_entry.id   b6eed7487ece9af9a24eb7c53ea71a1c
#
_cell.length_a   1.000
_cell.length_b   1.000
_cell.length_c   1.000
_cell.angle_alpha   90.00
_cell.angle_beta   90.00
_cell.angle_gamma   90.00
#
_symmetry.space_group_name_H-M   'P 1'
#
loop_
_entity.id
_entity.type
_entity.pdbx_description
1 polymer ?
#
loop_
_entity_poly.entity_id
_entity_poly.type
_entity_poly.pdbx_seq_one_letter_code
_entity_poly.pdbx_strand_id
1 'polypeptide(L)'
;MEASIIEKHVTLDRNGGGPDDSFSLEYGDLRELCVGVKTAWEALGRVDYSQKSSEQGNIKFRRSLYFIKDIKQGEVITKKHVKSIRPGFGLMPKYLDKVLGLKASHDVKRGTPVALNLIE
;
A
#
# COMPACT_ATOMS: atom_id res chain seq x y z
N MET A 1 6.43 -14.05 18.94
CA MET A 1 5.27 -14.32 19.84
C MET A 1 4.45 -15.43 19.19
N GLU A 2 4.55 -16.64 19.70
CA GLU A 2 3.94 -17.84 19.07
C GLU A 2 2.88 -18.49 19.99
N ALA A 3 2.58 -17.86 21.14
CA ALA A 3 1.55 -18.35 22.03
C ALA A 3 0.16 -18.18 21.40
N SER A 4 -0.60 -19.27 21.32
CA SER A 4 -1.97 -19.30 20.79
C SER A 4 -3.02 -19.28 21.90
N ILE A 5 -2.65 -19.64 23.14
CA ILE A 5 -3.53 -19.72 24.29
C ILE A 5 -2.80 -19.13 25.50
N ILE A 6 -3.51 -18.39 26.30
CA ILE A 6 -3.06 -17.87 27.61
C ILE A 6 -4.03 -18.35 28.64
N GLU A 7 -3.51 -19.06 29.66
CA GLU A 7 -4.26 -19.52 30.84
C GLU A 7 -3.84 -18.72 32.08
N LYS A 8 -4.81 -18.26 32.87
CA LYS A 8 -4.59 -17.52 34.10
C LYS A 8 -5.64 -17.85 35.15
N HIS A 9 -5.22 -17.98 36.41
CA HIS A 9 -6.13 -18.00 37.54
C HIS A 9 -6.81 -16.67 37.74
N VAL A 10 -8.08 -16.69 38.09
CA VAL A 10 -8.91 -15.49 38.30
C VAL A 10 -9.60 -15.58 39.67
N THR A 11 -9.65 -14.47 40.38
CA THR A 11 -10.38 -14.34 41.66
C THR A 11 -11.24 -13.09 41.66
N LEU A 12 -12.22 -13.06 42.57
CA LEU A 12 -13.00 -11.85 42.84
C LEU A 12 -12.27 -10.88 43.77
N ASP A 13 -11.46 -11.40 44.67
CA ASP A 13 -10.67 -10.60 45.63
C ASP A 13 -9.39 -11.38 45.99
N ARG A 14 -8.23 -10.79 45.74
CA ARG A 14 -6.91 -11.36 46.11
C ARG A 14 -6.73 -11.56 47.60
N ASN A 15 -7.48 -10.83 48.41
CA ASN A 15 -7.45 -10.94 49.86
C ASN A 15 -8.55 -11.87 50.43
N GLY A 16 -9.27 -12.57 49.58
CA GLY A 16 -10.39 -13.45 49.94
C GLY A 16 -10.00 -14.66 50.77
N GLY A 17 -8.71 -15.02 50.82
CA GLY A 17 -8.18 -16.10 51.65
C GLY A 17 -8.31 -17.49 51.01
N GLY A 18 -8.70 -17.59 49.74
CA GLY A 18 -8.66 -18.82 48.97
C GLY A 18 -7.22 -19.24 48.64
N PRO A 19 -6.98 -20.52 48.30
CA PRO A 19 -5.64 -21.06 48.10
C PRO A 19 -4.85 -20.38 46.98
N ASP A 20 -5.54 -19.88 45.94
CA ASP A 20 -4.93 -19.31 44.75
C ASP A 20 -5.17 -17.80 44.61
N ASP A 21 -5.89 -17.17 45.55
CA ASP A 21 -6.32 -15.78 45.45
C ASP A 21 -5.14 -14.81 45.31
N SER A 22 -4.09 -15.00 46.09
CA SER A 22 -2.97 -14.07 46.19
C SER A 22 -2.20 -13.84 44.88
N PHE A 23 -2.21 -14.81 43.93
CA PHE A 23 -1.55 -14.72 42.63
C PHE A 23 -2.51 -14.70 41.44
N SER A 24 -3.81 -14.74 41.69
CA SER A 24 -4.84 -14.70 40.66
C SER A 24 -5.07 -13.28 40.13
N LEU A 25 -5.59 -13.19 38.93
CA LEU A 25 -6.01 -11.91 38.36
C LEU A 25 -7.38 -11.52 38.92
N GLU A 26 -7.54 -10.28 39.27
CA GLU A 26 -8.85 -9.68 39.51
C GLU A 26 -9.49 -9.22 38.18
N TYR A 27 -10.77 -8.82 38.23
CA TYR A 27 -11.51 -8.43 37.05
C TYR A 27 -10.81 -7.35 36.19
N GLY A 28 -10.21 -6.35 36.86
CA GLY A 28 -9.48 -5.28 36.18
C GLY A 28 -8.30 -5.80 35.39
N ASP A 29 -7.46 -6.62 36.04
CA ASP A 29 -6.27 -7.21 35.42
C ASP A 29 -6.64 -8.15 34.25
N LEU A 30 -7.70 -8.97 34.45
CA LEU A 30 -8.18 -9.86 33.39
C LEU A 30 -8.64 -9.07 32.15
N ARG A 31 -9.37 -7.98 32.38
CA ARG A 31 -9.80 -7.09 31.30
C ARG A 31 -8.61 -6.48 30.54
N GLU A 32 -7.62 -5.98 31.27
CA GLU A 32 -6.40 -5.42 30.67
C GLU A 32 -5.63 -6.47 29.89
N LEU A 33 -5.51 -7.68 30.41
CA LEU A 33 -4.89 -8.80 29.71
C LEU A 33 -5.61 -9.09 28.40
N CYS A 34 -6.95 -9.21 28.42
CA CYS A 34 -7.73 -9.48 27.20
C CYS A 34 -7.58 -8.40 26.14
N VAL A 35 -7.63 -7.12 26.55
CA VAL A 35 -7.45 -5.98 25.63
C VAL A 35 -6.02 -5.96 25.09
N GLY A 36 -5.02 -6.15 25.96
CA GLY A 36 -3.61 -6.14 25.56
C GLY A 36 -3.27 -7.26 24.59
N VAL A 37 -3.74 -8.48 24.83
CA VAL A 37 -3.54 -9.64 23.95
C VAL A 37 -4.17 -9.41 22.59
N LYS A 38 -5.40 -8.90 22.55
CA LYS A 38 -6.09 -8.58 21.30
C LYS A 38 -5.32 -7.53 20.51
N THR A 39 -4.91 -6.44 21.16
CA THR A 39 -4.12 -5.37 20.52
C THR A 39 -2.80 -5.89 19.97
N ALA A 40 -2.10 -6.71 20.76
CA ALA A 40 -0.83 -7.33 20.32
C ALA A 40 -1.04 -8.25 19.12
N TRP A 41 -2.11 -9.04 19.11
CA TRP A 41 -2.45 -9.93 17.98
C TRP A 41 -2.79 -9.14 16.71
N GLU A 42 -3.61 -8.09 16.85
CA GLU A 42 -3.95 -7.20 15.72
C GLU A 42 -2.72 -6.47 15.17
N ALA A 43 -1.76 -6.12 16.05
CA ALA A 43 -0.51 -5.46 15.66
C ALA A 43 0.47 -6.39 14.89
N LEU A 44 0.35 -7.72 15.01
CA LEU A 44 1.16 -8.65 14.23
C LEU A 44 0.96 -8.46 12.73
N GLY A 45 -0.27 -8.15 12.31
CA GLY A 45 -0.62 -7.94 10.91
C GLY A 45 -0.25 -9.13 10.03
N ARG A 46 -0.06 -8.85 8.76
CA ARG A 46 0.44 -9.79 7.75
C ARG A 46 1.39 -9.09 6.80
N VAL A 47 2.32 -9.83 6.23
CA VAL A 47 3.16 -9.31 5.15
C VAL A 47 2.26 -9.08 3.93
N ASP A 48 2.09 -7.82 3.56
CA ASP A 48 1.27 -7.40 2.43
C ASP A 48 1.93 -6.21 1.72
N TYR A 49 2.42 -6.47 0.50
CA TYR A 49 3.02 -5.46 -0.38
C TYR A 49 2.03 -4.88 -1.38
N SER A 50 0.74 -5.24 -1.28
CA SER A 50 -0.30 -4.67 -2.14
C SER A 50 -0.54 -3.20 -1.80
N GLN A 51 -1.04 -2.48 -2.79
CA GLN A 51 -1.42 -1.09 -2.59
C GLN A 51 -2.68 -1.00 -1.74
N LYS A 52 -2.58 -0.32 -0.60
CA LYS A 52 -3.71 -0.11 0.31
C LYS A 52 -4.69 0.92 -0.24
N SER A 53 -5.96 0.79 0.12
CA SER A 53 -7.02 1.74 -0.29
C SER A 53 -6.71 3.19 0.11
N SER A 54 -6.12 3.39 1.29
CA SER A 54 -5.66 4.71 1.77
C SER A 54 -4.57 5.35 0.91
N GLU A 55 -3.83 4.55 0.12
CA GLU A 55 -2.75 5.03 -0.75
C GLU A 55 -3.22 5.35 -2.18
N GLN A 56 -4.44 4.94 -2.56
CA GLN A 56 -4.95 5.16 -3.92
C GLN A 56 -4.99 6.66 -4.29
N GLY A 57 -5.37 7.52 -3.35
CA GLY A 57 -5.35 8.98 -3.55
C GLY A 57 -3.95 9.56 -3.86
N ASN A 58 -2.88 8.83 -3.52
CA ASN A 58 -1.50 9.26 -3.71
C ASN A 58 -0.93 8.89 -5.09
N ILE A 59 -1.66 8.11 -5.91
CA ILE A 59 -1.23 7.73 -7.28
C ILE A 59 -0.96 8.97 -8.11
N LYS A 60 -1.79 10.01 -8.00
CA LYS A 60 -1.63 11.29 -8.71
C LYS A 60 -0.29 11.98 -8.42
N PHE A 61 0.32 11.72 -7.28
CA PHE A 61 1.63 12.30 -6.92
C PHE A 61 2.82 11.49 -7.42
N ARG A 62 2.58 10.29 -7.97
CA ARG A 62 3.63 9.46 -8.59
C ARG A 62 4.05 10.04 -9.93
N ARG A 63 5.19 9.55 -10.45
CA ARG A 63 5.61 9.86 -11.81
C ARG A 63 4.93 8.93 -12.81
N SER A 64 4.68 9.47 -14.01
CA SER A 64 4.25 8.69 -15.17
C SER A 64 4.89 9.22 -16.44
N LEU A 65 4.68 8.56 -17.57
CA LEU A 65 5.21 8.94 -18.86
C LEU A 65 4.33 10.00 -19.50
N TYR A 66 4.95 11.05 -20.04
CA TYR A 66 4.30 12.13 -20.75
C TYR A 66 5.02 12.44 -22.05
N PHE A 67 4.27 12.80 -23.08
CA PHE A 67 4.83 13.44 -24.27
C PHE A 67 5.31 14.85 -23.92
N ILE A 68 6.60 15.11 -24.11
CA ILE A 68 7.26 16.41 -23.84
C ILE A 68 7.45 17.23 -25.11
N LYS A 69 7.05 16.69 -26.26
CA LYS A 69 6.97 17.35 -27.58
C LYS A 69 5.73 16.85 -28.30
N ASP A 70 5.26 17.65 -29.26
CA ASP A 70 4.26 17.21 -30.23
C ASP A 70 4.85 16.05 -31.05
N ILE A 71 4.04 15.08 -31.40
CA ILE A 71 4.40 13.94 -32.25
C ILE A 71 3.26 13.68 -33.23
N LYS A 72 3.58 13.36 -34.47
CA LYS A 72 2.62 13.08 -35.53
C LYS A 72 2.25 11.61 -35.58
N GLN A 73 1.05 11.32 -36.11
CA GLN A 73 0.64 9.95 -36.41
C GLN A 73 1.70 9.22 -37.22
N GLY A 74 2.02 7.98 -36.84
CA GLY A 74 3.02 7.13 -37.48
C GLY A 74 4.47 7.47 -37.17
N GLU A 75 4.73 8.58 -36.45
CA GLU A 75 6.09 8.95 -36.03
C GLU A 75 6.60 8.04 -34.89
N VAL A 76 7.87 7.63 -34.97
CA VAL A 76 8.50 6.76 -33.98
C VAL A 76 8.78 7.51 -32.69
N ILE A 77 8.32 6.94 -31.59
CA ILE A 77 8.50 7.48 -30.26
C ILE A 77 9.92 7.23 -29.77
N THR A 78 10.62 8.30 -29.42
CA THR A 78 12.01 8.28 -28.95
C THR A 78 12.13 8.94 -27.57
N LYS A 79 13.30 8.82 -26.92
CA LYS A 79 13.62 9.51 -25.66
C LYS A 79 13.47 11.04 -25.74
N LYS A 80 13.45 11.62 -26.98
CA LYS A 80 13.21 13.05 -27.18
C LYS A 80 11.74 13.42 -27.07
N HIS A 81 10.84 12.46 -27.24
CA HIS A 81 9.38 12.65 -27.24
C HIS A 81 8.75 12.37 -25.88
N VAL A 82 9.31 11.45 -25.07
CA VAL A 82 8.70 11.00 -23.83
C VAL A 82 9.64 11.16 -22.64
N LYS A 83 9.08 11.60 -21.49
CA LYS A 83 9.79 11.74 -20.22
C LYS A 83 8.93 11.30 -19.05
N SER A 84 9.58 10.78 -18.01
CA SER A 84 8.93 10.46 -16.73
C SER A 84 8.85 11.72 -15.87
N ILE A 85 7.63 12.25 -15.71
CA ILE A 85 7.33 13.44 -14.90
C ILE A 85 6.10 13.20 -14.00
N ARG A 86 5.76 14.13 -13.13
CA ARG A 86 4.50 14.15 -12.38
C ARG A 86 3.47 15.00 -13.17
N PRO A 87 2.17 14.69 -13.02
CA PRO A 87 1.48 13.73 -12.16
C PRO A 87 1.40 12.31 -12.76
N GLY A 88 0.81 11.37 -12.00
CA GLY A 88 0.73 9.94 -12.31
C GLY A 88 -0.45 9.55 -13.20
N PHE A 89 -0.78 10.30 -14.25
CA PHE A 89 -1.94 10.04 -15.10
C PHE A 89 -1.63 9.21 -16.36
N GLY A 90 -0.35 9.05 -16.70
CA GLY A 90 0.10 8.24 -17.83
C GLY A 90 0.61 6.86 -17.41
N LEU A 91 1.16 6.11 -18.35
CA LEU A 91 1.81 4.82 -18.09
C LEU A 91 2.93 4.97 -17.06
N MET A 92 3.10 3.96 -16.22
CA MET A 92 4.17 3.94 -15.20
C MET A 92 5.56 4.00 -15.88
N PRO A 93 6.55 4.64 -15.23
CA PRO A 93 7.90 4.78 -15.79
C PRO A 93 8.57 3.47 -16.21
N LYS A 94 8.25 2.34 -15.55
CA LYS A 94 8.75 1.01 -15.89
C LYS A 94 8.41 0.54 -17.32
N TYR A 95 7.45 1.18 -17.96
CA TYR A 95 7.06 0.88 -19.34
C TYR A 95 7.80 1.71 -20.37
N LEU A 96 8.74 2.59 -19.98
CA LEU A 96 9.45 3.48 -20.91
C LEU A 96 10.10 2.69 -22.05
N ASP A 97 10.85 1.64 -21.74
CA ASP A 97 11.56 0.85 -22.76
C ASP A 97 10.60 0.12 -23.71
N LYS A 98 9.37 -0.17 -23.26
CA LYS A 98 8.33 -0.76 -24.13
C LYS A 98 7.65 0.27 -25.04
N VAL A 99 7.65 1.54 -24.66
CA VAL A 99 7.06 2.64 -25.43
C VAL A 99 8.03 3.16 -26.47
N LEU A 100 9.34 3.12 -26.17
CA LEU A 100 10.36 3.57 -27.12
C LEU A 100 10.43 2.62 -28.32
N GLY A 101 10.42 3.20 -29.52
CA GLY A 101 10.43 2.46 -30.79
C GLY A 101 9.05 2.15 -31.34
N LEU A 102 7.98 2.28 -30.55
CA LEU A 102 6.60 2.23 -31.05
C LEU A 102 6.27 3.51 -31.84
N LYS A 103 5.17 3.49 -32.60
CA LYS A 103 4.67 4.64 -33.34
C LYS A 103 3.50 5.30 -32.61
N ALA A 104 3.30 6.59 -32.85
CA ALA A 104 2.10 7.27 -32.39
C ALA A 104 0.91 6.87 -33.28
N SER A 105 -0.18 6.41 -32.67
CA SER A 105 -1.40 5.98 -33.37
C SER A 105 -2.18 7.16 -33.99
N HIS A 106 -1.94 8.38 -33.51
CA HIS A 106 -2.50 9.64 -34.02
C HIS A 106 -1.65 10.83 -33.55
N ASP A 107 -1.99 12.03 -34.00
CA ASP A 107 -1.30 13.26 -33.60
C ASP A 107 -1.46 13.46 -32.07
N VAL A 108 -0.36 13.61 -31.36
CA VAL A 108 -0.36 13.82 -29.90
C VAL A 108 0.36 15.11 -29.57
N LYS A 109 -0.26 15.91 -28.70
CA LYS A 109 0.30 17.17 -28.24
C LYS A 109 1.23 17.00 -27.05
N ARG A 110 2.21 17.90 -26.92
CA ARG A 110 3.03 18.04 -25.72
C ARG A 110 2.15 18.18 -24.49
N GLY A 111 2.54 17.50 -23.38
CA GLY A 111 1.81 17.51 -22.12
C GLY A 111 0.75 16.42 -22.02
N THR A 112 0.52 15.63 -23.05
CA THR A 112 -0.40 14.49 -23.02
C THR A 112 0.23 13.33 -22.25
N PRO A 113 -0.47 12.71 -21.27
CA PRO A 113 -0.01 11.48 -20.63
C PRO A 113 0.07 10.35 -21.65
N VAL A 114 1.12 9.53 -21.58
CA VAL A 114 1.24 8.35 -22.46
C VAL A 114 0.21 7.31 -22.02
N ALA A 115 -0.60 6.84 -22.96
CA ALA A 115 -1.60 5.79 -22.76
C ALA A 115 -1.52 4.76 -23.89
N LEU A 116 -2.00 3.53 -23.65
CA LEU A 116 -1.90 2.42 -24.61
C LEU A 116 -2.61 2.70 -25.93
N ASN A 117 -3.69 3.44 -25.93
CA ASN A 117 -4.44 3.83 -27.13
C ASN A 117 -3.75 4.90 -27.98
N LEU A 118 -2.66 5.50 -27.50
CA LEU A 118 -1.87 6.50 -28.21
C LEU A 118 -0.65 5.92 -28.93
N ILE A 119 -0.40 4.62 -28.81
CA ILE A 119 0.82 3.95 -29.25
C ILE A 119 0.48 2.63 -29.95
N GLU A 120 1.25 2.28 -30.99
CA GLU A 120 1.12 1.06 -31.79
C GLU A 120 2.49 0.48 -32.20
#